data_26431de27447835b2b929bf9ff1ded76
#
_entry.id   26431de27447835b2b929bf9ff1ded76
#
_cell.length_a   1.000
_cell.length_b   1.000
_cell.length_c   1.000
_cell.angle_alpha   90.00
_cell.angle_beta   90.00
_cell.angle_gamma   90.00
#
_symmetry.space_group_name_H-M   'P 1'
#
loop_
_entity.id
_entity.type
_entity.pdbx_description
1 polymer ?
#
loop_
_entity_poly.entity_id
_entity_poly.type
_entity_poly.pdbx_seq_one_letter_code
_entity_poly.pdbx_strand_id
1 'polypeptide(L)'
;MLDELLILKKIKEGEIKAFEELFRRYYFPLCCYAAGITGQMAVAEEIVVRAFLCTLERRVRLQIFQSVKSYLYRATRNQSLQYCEHEEVRNRYREAVLNTSNPEQSTDPHQQMEYEELQKFINSTLEKLPVRRRQIFEMHRLEGRKYVEIATQLSLSVKTVEAEMTKALRTLREEVETYIHMK
;
A
#
# COMPACT_ATOMS: atom_id res chain seq x y z
N MET A 1 13.63 -12.92 9.21
CA MET A 1 12.79 -14.00 8.66
C MET A 1 12.33 -15.01 9.70
N LEU A 2 13.21 -15.50 10.57
CA LEU A 2 12.84 -16.41 11.70
C LEU A 2 11.85 -15.78 12.68
N ASP A 3 12.01 -14.49 13.00
CA ASP A 3 11.10 -13.75 13.90
C ASP A 3 9.65 -13.68 13.37
N GLU A 4 9.45 -13.44 12.07
CA GLU A 4 8.09 -13.31 11.51
C GLU A 4 7.31 -14.62 11.53
N LEU A 5 7.99 -15.75 11.30
CA LEU A 5 7.36 -17.09 11.38
C LEU A 5 7.00 -17.45 12.82
N LEU A 6 7.82 -17.04 13.78
CA LEU A 6 7.55 -17.24 15.21
C LEU A 6 6.36 -16.39 15.66
N ILE A 7 6.30 -15.12 15.26
CA ILE A 7 5.15 -14.22 15.51
C ILE A 7 3.87 -14.81 14.94
N LEU A 8 3.91 -15.35 13.71
CA LEU A 8 2.75 -16.03 13.11
C LEU A 8 2.29 -17.25 13.90
N LYS A 9 3.23 -18.08 14.35
CA LYS A 9 2.89 -19.25 15.15
C LYS A 9 2.16 -18.83 16.42
N LYS A 10 2.67 -17.84 17.13
CA LYS A 10 2.09 -17.27 18.34
C LYS A 10 0.70 -16.65 18.10
N ILE A 11 0.50 -15.96 16.97
CA ILE A 11 -0.81 -15.42 16.57
C ILE A 11 -1.81 -16.55 16.32
N LYS A 12 -1.39 -17.66 15.69
CA LYS A 12 -2.23 -18.85 15.50
C LYS A 12 -2.63 -19.49 16.82
N GLU A 13 -1.72 -19.48 17.79
CA GLU A 13 -1.95 -19.97 19.16
C GLU A 13 -2.82 -19.00 19.99
N GLY A 14 -3.17 -17.83 19.45
CA GLY A 14 -4.03 -16.85 20.09
C GLY A 14 -3.31 -15.88 21.02
N GLU A 15 -1.98 -15.76 20.94
CA GLU A 15 -1.19 -14.86 21.78
C GLU A 15 -1.40 -13.40 21.34
N ILE A 16 -2.14 -12.62 22.14
CA ILE A 16 -2.51 -11.21 21.86
C ILE A 16 -1.25 -10.33 21.70
N LYS A 17 -0.24 -10.54 22.55
CA LYS A 17 1.01 -9.76 22.51
C LYS A 17 1.74 -9.87 21.16
N ALA A 18 1.72 -11.05 20.55
CA ALA A 18 2.33 -11.26 19.23
C ALA A 18 1.57 -10.49 18.14
N PHE A 19 0.25 -10.40 18.27
CA PHE A 19 -0.57 -9.58 17.36
C PHE A 19 -0.33 -8.08 17.57
N GLU A 20 -0.21 -7.61 18.80
CA GLU A 20 0.12 -6.21 19.13
C GLU A 20 1.48 -5.81 18.55
N GLU A 21 2.50 -6.68 18.65
CA GLU A 21 3.80 -6.45 18.07
C GLU A 21 3.71 -6.32 16.54
N LEU A 22 2.98 -7.23 15.89
CA LEU A 22 2.74 -7.17 14.46
C LEU A 22 2.02 -5.88 14.07
N PHE A 23 1.00 -5.50 14.81
CA PHE A 23 0.22 -4.28 14.59
C PHE A 23 1.12 -3.04 14.69
N ARG A 24 1.85 -2.85 15.80
CA ARG A 24 2.78 -1.73 15.99
C ARG A 24 3.80 -1.61 14.86
N ARG A 25 4.32 -2.73 14.39
CA ARG A 25 5.37 -2.78 13.37
C ARG A 25 4.89 -2.39 11.98
N TYR A 26 3.65 -2.75 11.65
CA TYR A 26 3.15 -2.62 10.27
C TYR A 26 2.00 -1.63 10.10
N TYR A 27 1.34 -1.16 11.17
CA TYR A 27 0.17 -0.28 11.05
C TYR A 27 0.48 0.99 10.27
N PHE A 28 1.39 1.81 10.76
CA PHE A 28 1.70 3.09 10.14
C PHE A 28 2.27 2.95 8.72
N PRO A 29 3.27 2.09 8.43
CA PRO A 29 3.73 1.86 7.07
C PRO A 29 2.63 1.40 6.10
N LEU A 30 1.67 0.61 6.57
CA LEU A 30 0.53 0.17 5.76
C LEU A 30 -0.46 1.30 5.53
N CYS A 31 -0.71 2.17 6.52
CA CYS A 31 -1.55 3.36 6.36
C CYS A 31 -0.96 4.31 5.31
N CYS A 32 0.34 4.61 5.38
CA CYS A 32 1.02 5.41 4.36
C CYS A 32 0.92 4.76 2.96
N TYR A 33 1.07 3.44 2.88
CA TYR A 33 0.93 2.70 1.64
C TYR A 33 -0.49 2.77 1.05
N ALA A 34 -1.51 2.55 1.90
CA ALA A 34 -2.91 2.62 1.50
C ALA A 34 -3.33 4.05 1.11
N ALA A 35 -2.87 5.05 1.86
CA ALA A 35 -3.14 6.46 1.58
C ALA A 35 -2.53 6.91 0.24
N GLY A 36 -1.35 6.38 -0.13
CA GLY A 36 -0.77 6.58 -1.47
C GLY A 36 -1.62 6.01 -2.62
N ILE A 37 -2.53 5.06 -2.35
CA ILE A 37 -3.46 4.50 -3.34
C ILE A 37 -4.80 5.23 -3.30
N THR A 38 -5.35 5.47 -2.09
CA THR A 38 -6.70 6.01 -1.90
C THR A 38 -6.75 7.54 -1.92
N GLY A 39 -5.58 8.20 -1.74
CA GLY A 39 -5.47 9.65 -1.62
C GLY A 39 -5.97 10.21 -0.28
N GLN A 40 -6.38 9.36 0.68
CA GLN A 40 -7.03 9.78 1.92
C GLN A 40 -6.55 8.95 3.11
N MET A 41 -5.96 9.60 4.12
CA MET A 41 -5.41 8.93 5.30
C MET A 41 -6.48 8.22 6.14
N ALA A 42 -7.62 8.88 6.39
CA ALA A 42 -8.72 8.30 7.17
C ALA A 42 -9.27 7.00 6.56
N VAL A 43 -9.39 6.95 5.23
CA VAL A 43 -9.78 5.74 4.49
C VAL A 43 -8.69 4.66 4.58
N ALA A 44 -7.44 5.07 4.48
CA ALA A 44 -6.30 4.17 4.58
C ALA A 44 -6.24 3.48 5.96
N GLU A 45 -6.47 4.21 7.03
CA GLU A 45 -6.54 3.67 8.41
C GLU A 45 -7.66 2.63 8.55
N GLU A 46 -8.85 2.92 8.04
CA GLU A 46 -9.97 1.97 8.06
C GLU A 46 -9.64 0.69 7.30
N ILE A 47 -9.06 0.82 6.11
CA ILE A 47 -8.63 -0.31 5.28
C ILE A 47 -7.60 -1.17 6.02
N VAL A 48 -6.61 -0.53 6.64
CA VAL A 48 -5.53 -1.24 7.35
C VAL A 48 -6.07 -1.96 8.58
N VAL A 49 -6.90 -1.30 9.39
CA VAL A 49 -7.56 -1.93 10.55
C VAL A 49 -8.36 -3.16 10.07
N ARG A 50 -9.14 -3.04 9.01
CA ARG A 50 -9.90 -4.15 8.43
C ARG A 50 -8.99 -5.29 7.95
N ALA A 51 -7.85 -4.98 7.32
CA ALA A 51 -6.87 -5.99 6.90
C ALA A 51 -6.29 -6.76 8.10
N PHE A 52 -6.00 -6.08 9.21
CA PHE A 52 -5.56 -6.72 10.45
C PHE A 52 -6.64 -7.58 11.09
N LEU A 53 -7.89 -7.10 11.17
CA LEU A 53 -9.03 -7.87 11.70
C LEU A 53 -9.26 -9.14 10.89
N CYS A 54 -9.28 -9.06 9.55
CA CYS A 54 -9.39 -10.24 8.69
C CYS A 54 -8.22 -11.23 8.90
N THR A 55 -7.03 -10.72 9.18
CA THR A 55 -5.86 -11.54 9.49
C THR A 55 -6.07 -12.29 10.81
N LEU A 56 -6.59 -11.62 11.83
CA LEU A 56 -6.87 -12.19 13.13
C LEU A 56 -7.99 -13.24 13.07
N GLU A 57 -9.09 -12.93 12.39
CA GLU A 57 -10.23 -13.86 12.21
C GLU A 57 -9.82 -15.14 11.47
N ARG A 58 -8.99 -14.99 10.46
CA ARG A 58 -8.52 -16.12 9.63
C ARG A 58 -7.27 -16.80 10.17
N ARG A 59 -6.76 -16.42 11.36
CA ARG A 59 -5.47 -16.86 11.91
C ARG A 59 -5.23 -18.37 11.86
N VAL A 60 -6.26 -19.16 12.12
CA VAL A 60 -6.19 -20.65 12.13
C VAL A 60 -6.00 -21.21 10.72
N ARG A 61 -6.61 -20.56 9.71
CA ARG A 61 -6.58 -20.99 8.30
C ARG A 61 -5.48 -20.30 7.48
N LEU A 62 -4.75 -19.36 8.09
CA LEU A 62 -3.69 -18.63 7.41
C LEU A 62 -2.55 -19.58 7.00
N GLN A 63 -2.48 -19.85 5.71
CA GLN A 63 -1.33 -20.51 5.10
C GLN A 63 -0.46 -19.42 4.48
N ILE A 64 0.49 -18.88 5.26
CA ILE A 64 1.43 -17.87 4.77
C ILE A 64 2.69 -18.61 4.33
N PHE A 65 2.82 -18.77 3.02
CA PHE A 65 3.95 -19.47 2.40
C PHE A 65 5.21 -18.62 2.25
N GLN A 66 5.11 -17.28 2.35
CA GLN A 66 6.25 -16.38 2.10
C GLN A 66 6.60 -15.51 3.32
N SER A 67 5.84 -14.44 3.57
CA SER A 67 6.03 -13.59 4.75
C SER A 67 4.73 -12.90 5.16
N VAL A 68 4.60 -12.59 6.46
CA VAL A 68 3.47 -11.82 7.02
C VAL A 68 3.41 -10.43 6.39
N LYS A 69 4.57 -9.80 6.23
CA LYS A 69 4.72 -8.52 5.57
C LYS A 69 4.08 -8.53 4.19
N SER A 70 4.49 -9.46 3.33
CA SER A 70 3.95 -9.58 1.96
C SER A 70 2.45 -9.82 1.95
N TYR A 71 1.94 -10.63 2.88
CA TYR A 71 0.52 -10.88 3.03
C TYR A 71 -0.26 -9.61 3.40
N LEU A 72 0.19 -8.87 4.42
CA LEU A 72 -0.46 -7.64 4.88
C LEU A 72 -0.46 -6.56 3.78
N TYR A 73 0.67 -6.33 3.12
CA TYR A 73 0.75 -5.38 2.01
C TYR A 73 -0.16 -5.76 0.84
N ARG A 74 -0.25 -7.06 0.52
CA ARG A 74 -1.16 -7.55 -0.53
C ARG A 74 -2.62 -7.37 -0.14
N ALA A 75 -2.99 -7.69 1.10
CA ALA A 75 -4.35 -7.53 1.60
C ALA A 75 -4.77 -6.04 1.59
N THR A 76 -3.91 -5.18 2.12
CA THR A 76 -4.12 -3.72 2.14
C THR A 76 -4.26 -3.18 0.71
N ARG A 77 -3.36 -3.56 -0.20
CA ARG A 77 -3.44 -3.13 -1.60
C ARG A 77 -4.75 -3.52 -2.27
N ASN A 78 -5.16 -4.78 -2.11
CA ASN A 78 -6.39 -5.26 -2.73
C ASN A 78 -7.62 -4.49 -2.21
N GLN A 79 -7.69 -4.22 -0.91
CA GLN A 79 -8.79 -3.44 -0.32
C GLN A 79 -8.75 -1.98 -0.76
N SER A 80 -7.57 -1.36 -0.87
CA SER A 80 -7.41 0.01 -1.37
C SER A 80 -7.87 0.14 -2.82
N LEU A 81 -7.51 -0.81 -3.69
CA LEU A 81 -7.95 -0.81 -5.08
C LEU A 81 -9.47 -1.02 -5.21
N GLN A 82 -10.04 -1.93 -4.43
CA GLN A 82 -11.50 -2.12 -4.38
C GLN A 82 -12.22 -0.84 -3.93
N TYR A 83 -11.67 -0.14 -2.94
CA TYR A 83 -12.22 1.14 -2.51
C TYR A 83 -12.20 2.16 -3.66
N CYS A 84 -11.09 2.30 -4.38
CA CYS A 84 -10.99 3.22 -5.52
C CYS A 84 -11.97 2.87 -6.64
N GLU A 85 -12.12 1.57 -6.97
CA GLU A 85 -13.10 1.11 -7.95
C GLU A 85 -14.54 1.46 -7.54
N HIS A 86 -14.90 1.25 -6.26
CA HIS A 86 -16.22 1.60 -5.73
C HIS A 86 -16.45 3.11 -5.72
N GLU A 87 -15.45 3.92 -5.34
CA GLU A 87 -15.54 5.38 -5.39
C GLU A 87 -15.70 5.90 -6.82
N GLU A 88 -15.00 5.33 -7.78
CA GLU A 88 -15.14 5.71 -9.19
C GLU A 88 -16.58 5.45 -9.70
N VAL A 89 -17.13 4.28 -9.37
CA VAL A 89 -18.54 3.95 -9.71
C VAL A 89 -19.50 4.91 -8.97
N ARG A 90 -19.26 5.19 -7.70
CA ARG A 90 -20.09 6.11 -6.89
C ARG A 90 -20.00 7.55 -7.40
N ASN A 91 -18.84 8.00 -7.83
CA ASN A 91 -18.67 9.34 -8.39
C ASN A 91 -19.33 9.48 -9.75
N ARG A 92 -19.24 8.49 -10.64
CA ARG A 92 -19.99 8.45 -11.90
C ARG A 92 -21.50 8.50 -11.65
N TYR A 93 -22.00 7.81 -10.64
CA TYR A 93 -23.42 7.86 -10.25
C TYR A 93 -23.81 9.21 -9.65
N ARG A 94 -22.94 9.81 -8.81
CA ARG A 94 -23.15 11.15 -8.23
C ARG A 94 -23.12 12.24 -9.29
N GLU A 95 -22.21 12.20 -10.24
CA GLU A 95 -22.18 13.13 -11.37
C GLU A 95 -23.46 13.03 -12.22
N ALA A 96 -24.05 11.83 -12.31
CA ALA A 96 -25.32 11.62 -12.98
C ALA A 96 -26.54 12.13 -12.16
N VAL A 97 -26.43 12.28 -10.83
CA VAL A 97 -27.54 12.57 -9.93
C VAL A 97 -27.43 13.91 -9.20
N LEU A 98 -26.24 14.42 -8.84
CA LEU A 98 -26.08 15.63 -8.01
C LEU A 98 -24.71 16.32 -8.16
N ASN A 99 -24.75 17.58 -8.52
CA ASN A 99 -23.73 18.58 -8.17
C ASN A 99 -23.93 18.98 -6.70
N THR A 100 -23.17 18.45 -5.74
CA THR A 100 -22.86 19.16 -4.45
C THR A 100 -22.06 18.32 -3.43
N SER A 101 -21.06 19.00 -2.83
CA SER A 101 -20.55 18.88 -1.45
C SER A 101 -19.53 17.78 -1.12
N ASN A 102 -18.34 18.26 -0.78
CA ASN A 102 -17.20 17.58 -0.17
C ASN A 102 -17.47 17.29 1.32
N PRO A 103 -17.23 16.09 1.85
CA PRO A 103 -17.20 15.88 3.31
C PRO A 103 -15.82 16.17 3.87
N GLU A 104 -15.76 17.06 4.85
CA GLU A 104 -14.57 17.36 5.64
C GLU A 104 -14.12 16.14 6.46
N GLN A 105 -12.81 15.90 6.47
CA GLN A 105 -12.16 14.80 7.17
C GLN A 105 -11.41 15.33 8.38
N SER A 106 -11.68 14.76 9.55
CA SER A 106 -10.95 14.99 10.79
C SER A 106 -9.80 13.99 10.91
N THR A 107 -8.61 14.40 10.51
CA THR A 107 -7.35 13.68 10.75
C THR A 107 -6.51 14.49 11.74
N ASP A 108 -5.70 13.83 12.58
CA ASP A 108 -4.74 14.50 13.46
C ASP A 108 -3.78 15.35 12.59
N PRO A 109 -3.71 16.69 12.81
CA PRO A 109 -2.91 17.59 11.97
C PRO A 109 -1.44 17.21 11.89
N HIS A 110 -0.88 16.59 12.94
CA HIS A 110 0.52 16.18 12.96
C HIS A 110 0.78 14.98 12.05
N GLN A 111 -0.07 13.97 12.10
CA GLN A 111 0.04 12.78 11.23
C GLN A 111 -0.22 13.14 9.76
N GLN A 112 -1.14 14.07 9.51
CA GLN A 112 -1.41 14.56 8.18
C GLN A 112 -0.18 15.26 7.57
N MET A 113 0.50 16.10 8.36
CA MET A 113 1.69 16.84 7.91
C MET A 113 2.88 15.89 7.60
N GLU A 114 3.12 14.89 8.47
CA GLU A 114 4.14 13.86 8.22
C GLU A 114 3.84 13.03 6.97
N TYR A 115 2.58 12.70 6.76
CA TYR A 115 2.13 11.99 5.57
C TYR A 115 2.37 12.81 4.30
N GLU A 116 2.00 14.10 4.31
CA GLU A 116 2.19 14.99 3.16
C GLU A 116 3.67 15.20 2.82
N GLU A 117 4.53 15.32 3.82
CA GLU A 117 5.99 15.40 3.61
C GLU A 117 6.52 14.13 2.97
N LEU A 118 6.15 12.97 3.49
CA LEU A 118 6.55 11.67 2.94
C LEU A 118 6.01 11.48 1.51
N GLN A 119 4.78 11.89 1.25
CA GLN A 119 4.18 11.80 -0.07
C GLN A 119 4.89 12.70 -1.08
N LYS A 120 5.21 13.95 -0.70
CA LYS A 120 6.01 14.87 -1.53
C LYS A 120 7.40 14.30 -1.82
N PHE A 121 8.04 13.71 -0.82
CA PHE A 121 9.34 13.07 -0.99
C PHE A 121 9.28 11.89 -1.95
N ILE A 122 8.31 10.98 -1.79
CA ILE A 122 8.13 9.84 -2.69
C ILE A 122 7.85 10.31 -4.12
N ASN A 123 6.96 11.28 -4.31
CA ASN A 123 6.65 11.83 -5.62
C ASN A 123 7.88 12.45 -6.29
N SER A 124 8.66 13.24 -5.56
CA SER A 124 9.90 13.81 -6.07
C SER A 124 10.94 12.75 -6.46
N THR A 125 10.99 11.65 -5.73
CA THR A 125 11.87 10.51 -6.05
C THR A 125 11.39 9.76 -7.29
N LEU A 126 10.07 9.60 -7.45
CA LEU A 126 9.48 9.01 -8.65
C LEU A 126 9.75 9.86 -9.90
N GLU A 127 9.74 11.18 -9.75
CA GLU A 127 10.06 12.12 -10.85
C GLU A 127 11.51 12.01 -11.33
N LYS A 128 12.44 11.63 -10.46
CA LYS A 128 13.84 11.38 -10.82
C LYS A 128 14.04 10.05 -11.59
N LEU A 129 13.06 9.14 -11.56
CA LEU A 129 13.16 7.89 -12.30
C LEU A 129 13.07 8.12 -13.82
N PRO A 130 13.77 7.32 -14.65
CA PRO A 130 13.56 7.31 -16.09
C PRO A 130 12.06 7.11 -16.41
N VAL A 131 11.53 7.89 -17.35
CA VAL A 131 10.09 7.94 -17.70
C VAL A 131 9.46 6.56 -17.82
N ARG A 132 10.11 5.65 -18.55
CA ARG A 132 9.61 4.27 -18.73
C ARG A 132 9.53 3.49 -17.42
N ARG A 133 10.49 3.64 -16.51
CA ARG A 133 10.53 2.96 -15.22
C ARG A 133 9.44 3.48 -14.31
N ARG A 134 9.27 4.81 -14.27
CA ARG A 134 8.21 5.47 -13.54
C ARG A 134 6.83 4.99 -14.03
N GLN A 135 6.60 4.98 -15.33
CA GLN A 135 5.36 4.52 -15.94
C GLN A 135 5.02 3.06 -15.54
N ILE A 136 5.99 2.15 -15.60
CA ILE A 136 5.80 0.75 -15.17
C ILE A 136 5.45 0.69 -13.68
N PHE A 137 6.12 1.49 -12.85
CA PHE A 137 5.85 1.56 -11.42
C PHE A 137 4.43 2.05 -11.14
N GLU A 138 4.01 3.15 -11.75
CA GLU A 138 2.67 3.76 -11.60
C GLU A 138 1.59 2.78 -12.05
N MET A 139 1.70 2.19 -13.23
CA MET A 139 0.75 1.20 -13.75
C MET A 139 0.59 0.00 -12.82
N HIS A 140 1.67 -0.47 -12.19
CA HIS A 140 1.58 -1.60 -11.28
C HIS A 140 1.09 -1.20 -9.89
N ARG A 141 1.62 -0.11 -9.32
CA ARG A 141 1.38 0.27 -7.92
C ARG A 141 0.12 1.08 -7.71
N LEU A 142 -0.18 2.01 -8.62
CA LEU A 142 -1.34 2.90 -8.52
C LEU A 142 -2.54 2.34 -9.28
N GLU A 143 -2.35 1.87 -10.54
CA GLU A 143 -3.44 1.35 -11.35
C GLU A 143 -3.73 -0.15 -11.13
N GLY A 144 -2.90 -0.84 -10.36
CA GLY A 144 -3.13 -2.25 -10.01
C GLY A 144 -2.88 -3.27 -11.11
N ARG A 145 -2.34 -2.87 -12.27
CA ARG A 145 -2.13 -3.74 -13.43
C ARG A 145 -1.16 -4.88 -13.16
N LYS A 146 -1.42 -6.02 -13.77
CA LYS A 146 -0.50 -7.16 -13.73
C LYS A 146 0.67 -6.94 -14.69
N TYR A 147 1.81 -7.53 -14.40
CA TYR A 147 3.00 -7.42 -15.27
C TYR A 147 2.76 -7.83 -16.72
N VAL A 148 1.90 -8.83 -16.95
CA VAL A 148 1.51 -9.26 -18.31
C VAL A 148 0.76 -8.15 -19.05
N GLU A 149 -0.16 -7.47 -18.39
CA GLU A 149 -0.95 -6.37 -18.96
C GLU A 149 -0.06 -5.17 -19.28
N ILE A 150 0.86 -4.83 -18.38
CA ILE A 150 1.87 -3.76 -18.57
C ILE A 150 2.79 -4.10 -19.74
N ALA A 151 3.27 -5.34 -19.80
CA ALA A 151 4.11 -5.82 -20.87
C ALA A 151 3.44 -5.70 -22.24
N THR A 152 2.19 -6.12 -22.32
CA THR A 152 1.37 -5.99 -23.54
C THR A 152 1.19 -4.53 -23.94
N GLN A 153 0.80 -3.67 -23.00
CA GLN A 153 0.50 -2.26 -23.27
C GLN A 153 1.75 -1.47 -23.70
N LEU A 154 2.90 -1.76 -23.09
CA LEU A 154 4.16 -1.08 -23.41
C LEU A 154 4.98 -1.78 -24.49
N SER A 155 4.47 -2.86 -25.09
CA SER A 155 5.18 -3.71 -26.07
C SER A 155 6.52 -4.20 -25.54
N LEU A 156 6.55 -4.69 -24.30
CA LEU A 156 7.72 -5.18 -23.60
C LEU A 156 7.58 -6.66 -23.25
N SER A 157 8.71 -7.31 -22.92
CA SER A 157 8.65 -8.62 -22.28
C SER A 157 8.27 -8.47 -20.79
N VAL A 158 7.57 -9.46 -20.22
CA VAL A 158 7.27 -9.51 -18.78
C VAL A 158 8.56 -9.44 -17.97
N LYS A 159 9.62 -10.10 -18.41
CA LYS A 159 10.94 -10.07 -17.78
C LYS A 159 11.54 -8.66 -17.76
N THR A 160 11.31 -7.86 -18.81
CA THR A 160 11.72 -6.44 -18.82
C THR A 160 10.95 -5.63 -17.80
N VAL A 161 9.63 -5.83 -17.69
CA VAL A 161 8.78 -5.17 -16.69
C VAL A 161 9.23 -5.50 -15.27
N GLU A 162 9.52 -6.77 -14.98
CA GLU A 162 10.04 -7.21 -13.67
C GLU A 162 11.39 -6.56 -13.34
N ALA A 163 12.30 -6.52 -14.31
CA ALA A 163 13.62 -5.92 -14.14
C ALA A 163 13.53 -4.41 -13.87
N GLU A 164 12.69 -3.68 -14.60
CA GLU A 164 12.49 -2.24 -14.39
C GLU A 164 11.77 -1.96 -13.06
N MET A 165 10.81 -2.78 -12.66
CA MET A 165 10.18 -2.70 -11.33
C MET A 165 11.19 -2.92 -10.21
N THR A 166 12.06 -3.91 -10.33
CA THR A 166 13.12 -4.20 -9.35
C THR A 166 14.06 -2.99 -9.19
N LYS A 167 14.45 -2.36 -10.30
CA LYS A 167 15.29 -1.15 -10.28
C LYS A 167 14.56 0.03 -9.64
N ALA A 168 13.27 0.24 -9.96
CA ALA A 168 12.46 1.30 -9.34
C ALA A 168 12.39 1.15 -7.82
N LEU A 169 12.09 -0.06 -7.34
CA LEU A 169 12.01 -0.35 -5.92
C LEU A 169 13.35 -0.20 -5.20
N ARG A 170 14.46 -0.51 -5.87
CA ARG A 170 15.80 -0.30 -5.30
C ARG A 170 16.10 1.18 -5.13
N THR A 171 15.89 1.99 -6.17
CA THR A 171 16.09 3.44 -6.11
C THR A 171 15.24 4.09 -5.00
N LEU A 172 13.95 3.73 -4.93
CA LEU A 172 13.06 4.23 -3.88
C LEU A 172 13.55 3.85 -2.48
N ARG A 173 14.05 2.63 -2.30
CA ARG A 173 14.58 2.18 -1.00
C ARG A 173 15.82 2.98 -0.60
N GLU A 174 16.77 3.14 -1.50
CA GLU A 174 18.01 3.89 -1.27
C GLU A 174 17.71 5.35 -0.89
N GLU A 175 16.79 6.00 -1.59
CA GLU A 175 16.37 7.38 -1.29
C GLU A 175 15.64 7.49 0.06
N VAL A 176 14.73 6.56 0.37
CA VAL A 176 14.02 6.53 1.67
C VAL A 176 14.99 6.27 2.83
N GLU A 177 15.95 5.38 2.69
CA GLU A 177 16.99 5.16 3.70
C GLU A 177 17.81 6.45 3.95
N THR A 178 18.16 7.15 2.87
CA THR A 178 18.85 8.45 2.97
C THR A 178 18.01 9.50 3.69
N TYR A 179 16.71 9.58 3.36
CA TYR A 179 15.78 10.52 4.02
C TYR A 179 15.61 10.25 5.51
N ILE A 180 15.51 8.98 5.91
CA ILE A 180 15.40 8.59 7.33
C ILE A 180 16.65 8.95 8.11
N HIS A 181 17.83 8.84 7.51
CA HIS A 181 19.09 9.19 8.17
C HIS A 181 19.35 10.70 8.25
N MET A 182 18.61 11.52 7.50
CA MET A 182 18.71 12.99 7.54
C MET A 182 17.76 13.64 8.57
N LYS A 183 16.77 12.91 9.08
CA LYS A 183 15.85 13.34 10.15
C LYS A 183 16.30 12.83 11.51
#